data_d9cc664ff02a42cb210348b18b8a9b2a
#
_entry.id   d9cc664ff02a42cb210348b18b8a9b2a
#
_cell.length_a   1.000
_cell.length_b   1.000
_cell.length_c   1.000
_cell.angle_alpha   90.00
_cell.angle_beta   90.00
_cell.angle_gamma   90.00
#
_symmetry.space_group_name_H-M   'P 1'
#
loop_
_entity.id
_entity.type
_entity.pdbx_description
1 polymer ?
#
loop_
_entity_poly.entity_id
_entity_poly.type
_entity_poly.pdbx_seq_one_letter_code
_entity_poly.pdbx_strand_id
1 'polypeptide(L)'
;GLGELSTIDPSIDVARGGDEVHLLVDGDIAARIDAPRDTDNEGWARVTSLVIWEGRARSETLRAAKTETIYETVFDGMISQLDTYSRYSGREEARENRAGRDGFGGIGVRIQVIAEGVKIVSVMEETPAQRSGMQDGDVVVTIDGVPAAGMSQREVVRRLRGPLDSRVALEVQRRDVSELVDISVVRAHIVPQTVSYRANGGSAYIKVSGFNQSTTRTLRQKLREVEGQREN
;
A
#
# COMPACT_ATOMS: atom_id res chain seq x y z
N GLY A 1 -12.47 -12.61 16.15
CA GLY A 1 -11.26 -12.72 15.34
C GLY A 1 -11.24 -13.98 14.49
N LEU A 2 -11.19 -15.19 15.12
CA LEU A 2 -11.08 -16.46 14.37
C LEU A 2 -12.29 -16.73 13.45
N GLY A 3 -13.50 -16.30 13.83
CA GLY A 3 -14.69 -16.42 12.98
C GLY A 3 -14.56 -15.69 11.63
N GLU A 4 -13.68 -14.69 11.52
CA GLU A 4 -13.44 -13.98 10.28
C GLU A 4 -12.72 -14.83 9.21
N LEU A 5 -12.22 -16.00 9.56
CA LEU A 5 -11.67 -16.96 8.57
C LEU A 5 -12.71 -17.36 7.51
N SER A 6 -13.99 -17.29 7.85
CA SER A 6 -15.11 -17.50 6.91
C SER A 6 -15.14 -16.46 5.77
N THR A 7 -14.53 -15.29 5.94
CA THR A 7 -14.41 -14.29 4.87
C THR A 7 -13.39 -14.69 3.80
N ILE A 8 -12.42 -15.53 4.16
CA ILE A 8 -11.43 -16.10 3.22
C ILE A 8 -12.01 -17.36 2.56
N ASP A 9 -12.61 -18.23 3.37
CA ASP A 9 -13.25 -19.45 2.91
C ASP A 9 -14.60 -19.65 3.63
N PRO A 10 -15.74 -19.47 2.94
CA PRO A 10 -17.08 -19.61 3.53
C PRO A 10 -17.40 -21.02 4.06
N SER A 11 -16.65 -22.06 3.67
CA SER A 11 -16.80 -23.41 4.22
C SER A 11 -16.24 -23.55 5.63
N ILE A 12 -15.40 -22.59 6.05
CA ILE A 12 -14.76 -22.60 7.37
C ILE A 12 -15.53 -21.70 8.34
N ASP A 13 -15.83 -22.24 9.51
CA ASP A 13 -16.35 -21.46 10.62
C ASP A 13 -15.63 -21.84 11.93
N VAL A 14 -15.63 -20.93 12.89
CA VAL A 14 -15.01 -21.14 14.21
C VAL A 14 -15.97 -20.69 15.29
N ALA A 15 -16.40 -21.63 16.10
CA ALA A 15 -17.32 -21.39 17.20
C ALA A 15 -16.69 -21.75 18.56
N ARG A 16 -17.10 -21.04 19.61
CA ARG A 16 -16.78 -21.41 20.99
C ARG A 16 -17.93 -22.22 21.60
N GLY A 17 -17.63 -23.40 22.06
CA GLY A 17 -18.59 -24.30 22.73
C GLY A 17 -18.11 -24.64 24.14
N GLY A 18 -18.48 -23.81 25.14
CA GLY A 18 -18.02 -23.97 26.52
C GLY A 18 -16.51 -23.80 26.67
N ASP A 19 -15.82 -24.85 27.09
CA ASP A 19 -14.37 -24.86 27.30
C ASP A 19 -13.60 -25.36 26.05
N GLU A 20 -14.25 -25.37 24.90
CA GLU A 20 -13.63 -25.77 23.62
C GLU A 20 -13.81 -24.69 22.53
N VAL A 21 -12.87 -24.64 21.62
CA VAL A 21 -12.97 -23.94 20.33
C VAL A 21 -13.16 -25.00 19.24
N HIS A 22 -14.23 -24.90 18.50
CA HIS A 22 -14.56 -25.82 17.43
C HIS A 22 -14.21 -25.17 16.08
N LEU A 23 -13.43 -25.87 15.27
CA LEU A 23 -13.28 -25.57 13.86
C LEU A 23 -14.33 -26.40 13.09
N LEU A 24 -15.15 -25.72 12.31
CA LEU A 24 -16.15 -26.35 11.45
C LEU A 24 -15.71 -26.23 9.99
N VAL A 25 -16.00 -27.29 9.23
CA VAL A 25 -15.82 -27.31 7.78
C VAL A 25 -17.13 -27.80 7.19
N ASP A 26 -17.76 -27.04 6.30
CA ASP A 26 -19.08 -27.32 5.72
C ASP A 26 -20.18 -27.59 6.79
N GLY A 27 -20.03 -26.97 7.97
CA GLY A 27 -20.95 -27.11 9.10
C GLY A 27 -20.65 -28.29 10.04
N ASP A 28 -19.74 -29.17 9.70
CA ASP A 28 -19.31 -30.28 10.55
C ASP A 28 -18.11 -29.98 11.39
N ILE A 29 -18.05 -30.41 12.64
CA ILE A 29 -16.92 -30.22 13.53
C ILE A 29 -15.72 -31.02 13.02
N ALA A 30 -14.74 -30.32 12.49
CA ALA A 30 -13.51 -30.87 11.95
C ALA A 30 -12.37 -30.98 12.98
N ALA A 31 -12.35 -30.06 13.98
CA ALA A 31 -11.41 -30.12 15.09
C ALA A 31 -12.01 -29.50 16.37
N ARG A 32 -11.56 -30.01 17.52
CA ARG A 32 -11.86 -29.47 18.86
C ARG A 32 -10.55 -29.14 19.54
N ILE A 33 -10.46 -27.97 20.13
CA ILE A 33 -9.26 -27.45 20.79
C ILE A 33 -9.69 -26.88 22.13
N ASP A 34 -9.02 -27.25 23.22
CA ASP A 34 -9.32 -26.74 24.54
C ASP A 34 -9.18 -25.22 24.57
N ALA A 35 -10.20 -24.52 25.03
CA ALA A 35 -10.17 -23.08 25.18
C ALA A 35 -9.37 -22.70 26.44
N PRO A 36 -8.34 -21.86 26.33
CA PRO A 36 -7.61 -21.38 27.50
C PRO A 36 -8.47 -20.40 28.30
N ARG A 37 -8.03 -20.07 29.51
CA ARG A 37 -8.68 -19.03 30.33
C ARG A 37 -8.66 -17.69 29.55
N ASP A 38 -9.66 -16.88 29.75
CA ASP A 38 -9.80 -15.60 29.01
C ASP A 38 -8.60 -14.66 29.22
N THR A 39 -7.87 -14.78 30.33
CA THR A 39 -6.67 -14.00 30.63
C THR A 39 -5.36 -14.64 30.14
N ASP A 40 -5.40 -15.84 29.56
CA ASP A 40 -4.21 -16.55 29.06
C ASP A 40 -3.92 -16.17 27.59
N ASN A 41 -3.21 -15.06 27.43
CA ASN A 41 -2.85 -14.56 26.09
C ASN A 41 -1.98 -15.55 25.29
N GLU A 42 -1.08 -16.29 25.95
CA GLU A 42 -0.25 -17.29 25.27
C GLU A 42 -1.07 -18.51 24.84
N GLY A 43 -2.01 -18.92 25.68
CA GLY A 43 -2.95 -19.97 25.36
C GLY A 43 -3.78 -19.60 24.12
N TRP A 44 -4.33 -18.39 24.08
CA TRP A 44 -5.09 -17.91 22.93
C TRP A 44 -4.24 -17.78 21.65
N ALA A 45 -2.98 -17.37 21.77
CA ALA A 45 -2.06 -17.35 20.63
C ALA A 45 -1.81 -18.77 20.06
N ARG A 46 -1.66 -19.78 20.95
CA ARG A 46 -1.53 -21.18 20.54
C ARG A 46 -2.80 -21.69 19.86
N VAL A 47 -3.98 -21.46 20.45
CA VAL A 47 -5.28 -21.83 19.87
C VAL A 47 -5.45 -21.21 18.47
N THR A 48 -5.15 -19.91 18.32
CA THR A 48 -5.20 -19.22 17.04
C THR A 48 -4.31 -19.91 16.00
N SER A 49 -3.08 -20.24 16.37
CA SER A 49 -2.14 -20.93 15.48
C SER A 49 -2.62 -22.33 15.11
N LEU A 50 -3.17 -23.08 16.04
CA LEU A 50 -3.72 -24.41 15.81
C LEU A 50 -4.95 -24.38 14.89
N VAL A 51 -5.89 -23.46 15.13
CA VAL A 51 -7.08 -23.30 14.24
C VAL A 51 -6.66 -22.97 12.82
N ILE A 52 -5.70 -22.04 12.64
CA ILE A 52 -5.18 -21.70 11.32
C ILE A 52 -4.50 -22.92 10.66
N TRP A 53 -3.71 -23.67 11.42
CA TRP A 53 -3.02 -24.87 10.90
C TRP A 53 -4.03 -25.95 10.49
N GLU A 54 -5.00 -26.25 11.32
CA GLU A 54 -6.06 -27.21 11.06
C GLU A 54 -6.96 -26.79 9.88
N GLY A 55 -7.30 -25.50 9.81
CA GLY A 55 -8.05 -24.94 8.69
C GLY A 55 -7.28 -25.08 7.38
N ARG A 56 -5.99 -24.78 7.35
CA ARG A 56 -5.14 -24.94 6.16
C ARG A 56 -4.98 -26.41 5.74
N ALA A 57 -5.02 -27.34 6.68
CA ALA A 57 -4.95 -28.76 6.36
C ALA A 57 -6.20 -29.24 5.61
N ARG A 58 -7.37 -28.60 5.85
CA ARG A 58 -8.69 -29.00 5.36
C ARG A 58 -9.26 -28.15 4.23
N SER A 59 -8.84 -26.88 4.14
CA SER A 59 -9.25 -25.92 3.11
C SER A 59 -8.14 -25.67 2.11
N GLU A 60 -8.41 -25.84 0.83
CA GLU A 60 -7.50 -25.51 -0.24
C GLU A 60 -7.35 -23.98 -0.37
N THR A 61 -8.43 -23.23 -0.18
CA THR A 61 -8.47 -21.77 -0.20
C THR A 61 -7.57 -21.19 0.89
N LEU A 62 -7.69 -21.66 2.15
CA LEU A 62 -6.82 -21.24 3.24
C LEU A 62 -5.37 -21.67 3.05
N ARG A 63 -5.15 -22.84 2.42
CA ARG A 63 -3.79 -23.34 2.11
C ARG A 63 -3.11 -22.45 1.10
N ALA A 64 -3.83 -22.02 0.07
CA ALA A 64 -3.33 -21.13 -0.97
C ALA A 64 -3.18 -19.67 -0.50
N ALA A 65 -3.96 -19.26 0.51
CA ALA A 65 -3.90 -17.90 1.05
C ALA A 65 -2.53 -17.60 1.69
N LYS A 66 -2.06 -16.35 1.51
CA LYS A 66 -0.84 -15.90 2.16
C LYS A 66 -1.03 -15.91 3.67
N THR A 67 -0.03 -16.37 4.40
CA THR A 67 -0.05 -16.42 5.86
C THR A 67 -0.34 -15.04 6.47
N GLU A 68 0.22 -13.97 5.90
CA GLU A 68 -0.02 -12.60 6.34
C GLU A 68 -1.51 -12.22 6.23
N THR A 69 -2.16 -12.53 5.11
CA THR A 69 -3.59 -12.27 4.90
C THR A 69 -4.47 -12.98 5.94
N ILE A 70 -4.14 -14.24 6.26
CA ILE A 70 -4.88 -15.00 7.28
C ILE A 70 -4.76 -14.31 8.65
N TYR A 71 -3.55 -13.91 9.06
CA TYR A 71 -3.36 -13.21 10.32
C TYR A 71 -3.99 -11.83 10.33
N GLU A 72 -3.90 -11.08 9.23
CA GLU A 72 -4.59 -9.78 9.08
C GLU A 72 -6.08 -9.93 9.31
N THR A 73 -6.73 -10.90 8.66
CA THR A 73 -8.18 -11.18 8.82
C THR A 73 -8.53 -11.49 10.28
N VAL A 74 -7.75 -12.36 10.93
CA VAL A 74 -8.00 -12.73 12.33
C VAL A 74 -7.82 -11.53 13.27
N PHE A 75 -6.75 -10.73 13.09
CA PHE A 75 -6.49 -9.58 13.94
C PHE A 75 -7.47 -8.44 13.69
N ASP A 76 -7.86 -8.18 12.45
CA ASP A 76 -8.91 -7.19 12.15
C ASP A 76 -10.23 -7.57 12.83
N GLY A 77 -10.63 -8.84 12.77
CA GLY A 77 -11.81 -9.31 13.48
C GLY A 77 -11.70 -9.27 15.01
N MET A 78 -10.49 -9.32 15.58
CA MET A 78 -10.29 -9.10 17.02
C MET A 78 -10.43 -7.63 17.40
N ILE A 79 -9.87 -6.73 16.58
CA ILE A 79 -9.78 -5.30 16.86
C ILE A 79 -11.06 -4.56 16.50
N SER A 80 -11.82 -5.05 15.52
CA SER A 80 -13.09 -4.43 15.08
C SER A 80 -14.12 -4.26 16.20
N GLN A 81 -13.98 -5.01 17.28
CA GLN A 81 -14.85 -4.90 18.47
C GLN A 81 -14.42 -3.79 19.44
N LEU A 82 -13.23 -3.19 19.27
CA LEU A 82 -12.73 -2.13 20.16
C LEU A 82 -13.38 -0.78 19.82
N ASP A 83 -13.19 -0.29 18.59
CA ASP A 83 -13.80 0.93 18.07
C ASP A 83 -13.74 0.99 16.54
N THR A 84 -14.42 1.97 15.94
CA THR A 84 -14.47 2.17 14.47
C THR A 84 -13.12 2.55 13.85
N TYR A 85 -12.17 3.00 14.64
CA TYR A 85 -10.86 3.50 14.17
C TYR A 85 -9.73 2.51 14.39
N SER A 86 -9.94 1.50 15.24
CA SER A 86 -8.94 0.46 15.50
C SER A 86 -8.81 -0.47 14.28
N ARG A 87 -7.58 -0.62 13.79
CA ARG A 87 -7.26 -1.45 12.62
C ARG A 87 -5.93 -2.13 12.82
N TYR A 88 -5.82 -3.34 12.34
CA TYR A 88 -4.54 -4.02 12.20
C TYR A 88 -3.95 -3.68 10.83
N SER A 89 -2.69 -3.31 10.79
CA SER A 89 -1.95 -3.13 9.55
C SER A 89 -0.86 -4.17 9.46
N GLY A 90 -0.94 -5.04 8.48
CA GLY A 90 0.12 -5.98 8.16
C GLY A 90 1.41 -5.25 7.76
N ARG A 91 2.47 -6.03 7.60
CA ARG A 91 3.81 -5.46 7.33
C ARG A 91 3.84 -4.59 6.08
N GLU A 92 3.16 -5.02 5.02
CA GLU A 92 3.16 -4.31 3.74
C GLU A 92 2.36 -3.01 3.84
N GLU A 93 1.15 -3.07 4.37
CA GLU A 93 0.30 -1.90 4.62
C GLU A 93 0.96 -0.91 5.59
N ALA A 94 1.58 -1.39 6.67
CA ALA A 94 2.31 -0.54 7.60
C ALA A 94 3.51 0.17 6.95
N ARG A 95 4.16 -0.45 5.94
CA ARG A 95 5.21 0.20 5.14
C ARG A 95 4.63 1.27 4.21
N GLU A 96 3.50 0.99 3.56
CA GLU A 96 2.82 1.95 2.70
C GLU A 96 2.30 3.15 3.51
N ASN A 97 1.70 2.91 4.67
CA ASN A 97 1.24 3.95 5.58
C ASN A 97 2.39 4.82 6.08
N ARG A 98 3.54 4.23 6.41
CA ARG A 98 4.77 4.99 6.73
C ARG A 98 5.27 5.79 5.54
N ALA A 99 5.35 5.18 4.37
CA ALA A 99 5.77 5.87 3.15
C ALA A 99 4.85 7.06 2.81
N GLY A 100 3.55 6.92 3.06
CA GLY A 100 2.58 8.02 2.90
C GLY A 100 2.80 9.18 3.87
N ARG A 101 3.15 8.89 5.15
CA ARG A 101 3.37 9.90 6.20
C ARG A 101 4.76 10.51 6.16
N ASP A 102 5.76 9.66 6.11
CA ASP A 102 7.17 10.04 6.33
C ASP A 102 7.92 10.20 5.01
N GLY A 103 7.34 9.72 3.90
CA GLY A 103 8.02 9.67 2.60
C GLY A 103 8.77 8.35 2.39
N PHE A 104 9.39 8.23 1.22
CA PHE A 104 10.12 7.03 0.80
C PHE A 104 11.26 7.39 -0.16
N GLY A 105 12.25 6.51 -0.28
CA GLY A 105 13.28 6.61 -1.30
C GLY A 105 12.70 6.29 -2.68
N GLY A 106 12.79 7.23 -3.62
CA GLY A 106 12.21 7.08 -4.95
C GLY A 106 12.64 8.18 -5.91
N ILE A 107 11.97 8.26 -7.06
CA ILE A 107 12.31 9.20 -8.14
C ILE A 107 11.35 10.38 -8.27
N GLY A 108 10.13 10.30 -7.71
CA GLY A 108 9.16 11.41 -7.70
C GLY A 108 8.31 11.51 -8.96
N VAL A 109 7.65 10.42 -9.34
CA VAL A 109 6.72 10.34 -10.46
C VAL A 109 5.39 9.71 -10.06
N ARG A 110 4.32 10.04 -10.79
CA ARG A 110 3.06 9.30 -10.80
C ARG A 110 3.03 8.43 -12.04
N ILE A 111 2.66 7.18 -11.87
CA ILE A 111 2.73 6.17 -12.92
C ILE A 111 1.36 5.55 -13.21
N GLN A 112 1.23 5.02 -14.41
CA GLN A 112 0.14 4.13 -14.84
C GLN A 112 0.76 2.98 -15.61
N VAL A 113 0.44 1.75 -15.24
CA VAL A 113 0.85 0.56 -16.01
C VAL A 113 -0.02 0.47 -17.26
N ILE A 114 0.60 0.28 -18.40
CA ILE A 114 -0.03 0.09 -19.71
C ILE A 114 0.56 -1.17 -20.38
N ALA A 115 0.03 -1.60 -21.49
CA ALA A 115 0.48 -2.83 -22.16
C ALA A 115 1.96 -2.76 -22.59
N GLU A 116 2.40 -1.59 -23.04
CA GLU A 116 3.75 -1.36 -23.57
C GLU A 116 4.80 -1.10 -22.48
N GLY A 117 4.36 -0.87 -21.23
CA GLY A 117 5.28 -0.57 -20.12
C GLY A 117 4.65 0.30 -19.06
N VAL A 118 5.35 1.34 -18.61
CA VAL A 118 4.91 2.23 -17.53
C VAL A 118 4.88 3.67 -17.97
N LYS A 119 3.66 4.21 -18.13
CA LYS A 119 3.47 5.61 -18.48
C LYS A 119 3.70 6.52 -17.29
N ILE A 120 4.50 7.56 -17.46
CA ILE A 120 4.64 8.66 -16.53
C ILE A 120 3.46 9.60 -16.69
N VAL A 121 2.55 9.58 -15.72
CA VAL A 121 1.35 10.44 -15.73
C VAL A 121 1.72 11.87 -15.38
N SER A 122 2.61 12.03 -14.39
CA SER A 122 3.19 13.32 -14.03
C SER A 122 4.52 13.18 -13.32
N VAL A 123 5.41 14.11 -13.55
CA VAL A 123 6.67 14.30 -12.82
C VAL A 123 6.45 15.33 -11.72
N MET A 124 6.82 14.98 -10.50
CA MET A 124 6.69 15.89 -9.35
C MET A 124 7.79 16.95 -9.38
N GLU A 125 7.44 18.16 -8.99
CA GLU A 125 8.39 19.27 -8.88
C GLU A 125 9.48 18.98 -7.84
N GLU A 126 10.69 19.53 -8.07
CA GLU A 126 11.86 19.41 -7.18
C GLU A 126 12.33 17.97 -6.91
N THR A 127 11.93 17.01 -7.75
CA THR A 127 12.28 15.61 -7.58
C THR A 127 13.46 15.17 -8.46
N PRO A 128 14.07 14.00 -8.16
CA PRO A 128 15.11 13.42 -9.01
C PRO A 128 14.68 13.19 -10.46
N ALA A 129 13.45 12.74 -10.69
CA ALA A 129 12.94 12.51 -12.03
C ALA A 129 12.92 13.80 -12.85
N GLN A 130 12.46 14.92 -12.27
CA GLN A 130 12.48 16.23 -12.93
C GLN A 130 13.91 16.66 -13.27
N ARG A 131 14.83 16.54 -12.32
CA ARG A 131 16.25 16.92 -12.52
C ARG A 131 16.94 16.04 -13.58
N SER A 132 16.49 14.79 -13.76
CA SER A 132 17.02 13.88 -14.79
C SER A 132 16.38 14.09 -16.18
N GLY A 133 15.52 15.09 -16.35
CA GLY A 133 14.88 15.39 -17.62
C GLY A 133 13.73 14.48 -18.01
N MET A 134 13.16 13.72 -17.06
CA MET A 134 11.95 12.94 -17.28
C MET A 134 10.75 13.86 -17.51
N GLN A 135 9.83 13.47 -18.37
CA GLN A 135 8.68 14.29 -18.78
C GLN A 135 7.35 13.57 -18.58
N ASP A 136 6.29 14.35 -18.42
CA ASP A 136 4.94 13.85 -18.44
C ASP A 136 4.64 13.20 -19.80
N GLY A 137 4.07 12.01 -19.79
CA GLY A 137 3.78 11.24 -21.00
C GLY A 137 4.88 10.29 -21.44
N ASP A 138 6.10 10.35 -20.89
CA ASP A 138 7.14 9.36 -21.13
C ASP A 138 6.63 7.94 -20.79
N VAL A 139 7.04 6.96 -21.58
CA VAL A 139 6.75 5.54 -21.33
C VAL A 139 8.04 4.81 -21.01
N VAL A 140 8.20 4.37 -19.77
CA VAL A 140 9.33 3.54 -19.34
C VAL A 140 9.14 2.14 -19.90
N VAL A 141 10.07 1.70 -20.75
CA VAL A 141 10.05 0.38 -21.40
C VAL A 141 10.94 -0.62 -20.67
N THR A 142 12.04 -0.17 -20.02
CA THR A 142 12.84 -1.01 -19.14
C THR A 142 13.18 -0.30 -17.82
N ILE A 143 13.34 -1.08 -16.77
CA ILE A 143 13.80 -0.63 -15.45
C ILE A 143 14.97 -1.51 -15.05
N ASP A 144 16.18 -0.94 -14.91
CA ASP A 144 17.43 -1.64 -14.64
C ASP A 144 17.65 -2.81 -15.64
N GLY A 145 17.39 -2.55 -16.93
CA GLY A 145 17.52 -3.52 -18.03
C GLY A 145 16.42 -4.60 -18.07
N VAL A 146 15.41 -4.55 -17.20
CA VAL A 146 14.31 -5.52 -17.20
C VAL A 146 13.09 -4.89 -17.88
N PRO A 147 12.48 -5.56 -18.89
CA PRO A 147 11.28 -5.05 -19.57
C PRO A 147 10.15 -4.73 -18.59
N ALA A 148 9.57 -3.55 -18.72
CA ALA A 148 8.50 -3.08 -17.86
C ALA A 148 7.10 -3.55 -18.32
N ALA A 149 6.98 -3.98 -19.58
CA ALA A 149 5.76 -4.57 -20.12
C ALA A 149 5.37 -5.83 -19.34
N GLY A 150 4.09 -5.91 -18.95
CA GLY A 150 3.56 -7.04 -18.19
C GLY A 150 3.86 -7.03 -16.69
N MET A 151 4.65 -6.07 -16.19
CA MET A 151 4.86 -5.92 -14.75
C MET A 151 3.57 -5.46 -14.06
N SER A 152 3.32 -5.98 -12.86
CA SER A 152 2.29 -5.43 -11.99
C SER A 152 2.68 -4.04 -11.45
N GLN A 153 1.70 -3.21 -11.13
CA GLN A 153 1.94 -1.90 -10.53
C GLN A 153 2.82 -2.00 -9.26
N ARG A 154 2.59 -3.03 -8.43
CA ARG A 154 3.39 -3.28 -7.23
C ARG A 154 4.86 -3.55 -7.55
N GLU A 155 5.14 -4.32 -8.58
CA GLU A 155 6.51 -4.61 -9.02
C GLU A 155 7.21 -3.36 -9.54
N VAL A 156 6.54 -2.58 -10.38
CA VAL A 156 7.05 -1.30 -10.89
C VAL A 156 7.40 -0.37 -9.73
N VAL A 157 6.47 -0.16 -8.79
CA VAL A 157 6.70 0.69 -7.61
C VAL A 157 7.89 0.19 -6.80
N ARG A 158 8.01 -1.12 -6.58
CA ARG A 158 9.14 -1.72 -5.86
C ARG A 158 10.49 -1.45 -6.54
N ARG A 159 10.55 -1.48 -7.88
CA ARG A 159 11.77 -1.22 -8.65
C ARG A 159 12.13 0.26 -8.73
N LEU A 160 11.14 1.15 -8.85
CA LEU A 160 11.36 2.59 -8.87
C LEU A 160 11.71 3.14 -7.48
N ARG A 161 11.21 2.53 -6.40
CA ARG A 161 11.63 2.81 -5.03
C ARG A 161 12.93 2.08 -4.70
N GLY A 162 13.62 2.55 -3.66
CA GLY A 162 14.84 1.90 -3.17
C GLY A 162 15.56 2.76 -2.13
N PRO A 163 16.75 2.32 -1.69
CA PRO A 163 17.56 3.09 -0.78
C PRO A 163 17.86 4.49 -1.32
N LEU A 164 17.97 5.46 -0.42
CA LEU A 164 18.42 6.82 -0.76
C LEU A 164 19.79 6.73 -1.43
N ASP A 165 20.04 7.66 -2.35
CA ASP A 165 21.29 7.80 -3.12
C ASP A 165 21.61 6.60 -4.06
N SER A 166 20.78 5.55 -4.06
CA SER A 166 20.90 4.49 -5.07
C SER A 166 20.39 4.97 -6.45
N ARG A 167 20.90 4.35 -7.52
CA ARG A 167 20.50 4.69 -8.89
C ARG A 167 19.50 3.69 -9.43
N VAL A 168 18.68 4.15 -10.37
CA VAL A 168 17.85 3.33 -11.25
C VAL A 168 18.08 3.78 -12.69
N ALA A 169 18.31 2.83 -13.57
CA ALA A 169 18.45 3.07 -15.01
C ALA A 169 17.11 2.80 -15.70
N LEU A 170 16.66 3.72 -16.53
CA LEU A 170 15.38 3.64 -17.23
C LEU A 170 15.63 3.87 -18.72
N GLU A 171 15.09 3.01 -19.57
CA GLU A 171 14.92 3.32 -21.00
C GLU A 171 13.50 3.79 -21.24
N VAL A 172 13.38 4.94 -21.88
CA VAL A 172 12.12 5.65 -21.97
C VAL A 172 11.78 5.92 -23.45
N GLN A 173 10.57 5.55 -23.85
CA GLN A 173 10.02 5.99 -25.14
C GLN A 173 9.33 7.33 -24.94
N ARG A 174 9.80 8.34 -25.65
CA ARG A 174 9.24 9.69 -25.68
C ARG A 174 8.45 9.93 -26.96
N ARG A 175 7.31 10.63 -26.87
CA ARG A 175 6.34 10.78 -27.97
C ARG A 175 6.97 11.29 -29.27
N ASP A 176 7.86 12.27 -29.16
CA ASP A 176 8.42 12.98 -30.34
C ASP A 176 9.86 12.54 -30.65
N VAL A 177 10.31 11.42 -30.08
CA VAL A 177 11.66 10.88 -30.24
C VAL A 177 11.56 9.43 -30.71
N SER A 178 12.16 9.12 -31.87
CA SER A 178 12.11 7.77 -32.45
C SER A 178 12.99 6.76 -31.69
N GLU A 179 14.05 7.23 -31.04
CA GLU A 179 14.98 6.41 -30.30
C GLU A 179 14.60 6.38 -28.80
N LEU A 180 14.96 5.29 -28.12
CA LEU A 180 14.83 5.21 -26.68
C LEU A 180 15.81 6.18 -26.02
N VAL A 181 15.33 6.84 -24.95
CA VAL A 181 16.11 7.78 -24.17
C VAL A 181 16.55 7.09 -22.88
N ASP A 182 17.86 7.01 -22.66
CA ASP A 182 18.43 6.49 -21.42
C ASP A 182 18.41 7.56 -20.32
N ILE A 183 17.72 7.27 -19.23
CA ILE A 183 17.61 8.18 -18.08
C ILE A 183 18.11 7.45 -16.82
N SER A 184 19.20 7.96 -16.23
CA SER A 184 19.69 7.47 -14.94
C SER A 184 19.23 8.42 -13.83
N VAL A 185 18.47 7.89 -12.87
CA VAL A 185 17.90 8.69 -11.77
C VAL A 185 18.50 8.24 -10.44
N VAL A 186 19.02 9.19 -9.66
CA VAL A 186 19.45 8.95 -8.28
C VAL A 186 18.25 9.12 -7.36
N ARG A 187 17.90 8.07 -6.61
CA ARG A 187 16.75 8.10 -5.70
C ARG A 187 16.99 9.08 -4.56
N ALA A 188 15.97 9.86 -4.24
CA ALA A 188 15.97 10.76 -3.09
C ALA A 188 14.73 10.54 -2.22
N HIS A 189 14.67 11.22 -1.09
CA HIS A 189 13.51 11.19 -0.21
C HIS A 189 12.34 11.93 -0.85
N ILE A 190 11.28 11.20 -1.16
CA ILE A 190 10.05 11.72 -1.77
C ILE A 190 8.94 11.75 -0.73
N VAL A 191 8.41 12.93 -0.45
CA VAL A 191 7.20 13.11 0.37
C VAL A 191 6.04 13.39 -0.57
N PRO A 192 4.98 12.54 -0.57
CA PRO A 192 3.84 12.74 -1.45
C PRO A 192 3.16 14.09 -1.23
N GLN A 193 2.77 14.75 -2.32
CA GLN A 193 1.99 15.98 -2.23
C GLN A 193 0.56 15.65 -1.79
N THR A 194 0.14 16.21 -0.66
CA THR A 194 -1.20 16.04 -0.10
C THR A 194 -2.08 17.27 -0.26
N VAL A 195 -1.52 18.38 -0.68
CA VAL A 195 -2.24 19.65 -0.89
C VAL A 195 -2.14 20.06 -2.34
N SER A 196 -3.27 20.26 -2.98
CA SER A 196 -3.37 20.84 -4.32
C SER A 196 -4.23 22.11 -4.29
N TYR A 197 -3.93 23.05 -5.20
CA TYR A 197 -4.55 24.35 -5.26
C TYR A 197 -5.03 24.66 -6.68
N ARG A 198 -6.17 25.30 -6.79
CA ARG A 198 -6.69 25.87 -8.05
C ARG A 198 -7.31 27.22 -7.75
N ALA A 199 -6.92 28.25 -8.51
CA ALA A 199 -7.58 29.55 -8.50
C ALA A 199 -8.56 29.62 -9.68
N ASN A 200 -9.73 30.20 -9.47
CA ASN A 200 -10.72 30.48 -10.51
C ASN A 200 -11.50 31.76 -10.13
N GLY A 201 -11.25 32.85 -10.88
CA GLY A 201 -12.09 34.04 -10.89
C GLY A 201 -12.42 34.65 -9.52
N GLY A 202 -11.44 34.84 -8.63
CA GLY A 202 -11.62 35.43 -7.30
C GLY A 202 -11.94 34.41 -6.19
N SER A 203 -12.04 33.13 -6.52
CA SER A 203 -12.15 32.03 -5.57
C SER A 203 -10.94 31.10 -5.65
N ALA A 204 -10.51 30.56 -4.51
CA ALA A 204 -9.44 29.57 -4.42
C ALA A 204 -10.02 28.26 -3.88
N TYR A 205 -9.70 27.14 -4.56
CA TYR A 205 -10.02 25.81 -4.11
C TYR A 205 -8.76 25.09 -3.66
N ILE A 206 -8.70 24.70 -2.41
CA ILE A 206 -7.60 23.90 -1.85
C ILE A 206 -8.14 22.53 -1.51
N LYS A 207 -7.52 21.49 -2.08
CA LYS A 207 -7.83 20.09 -1.77
C LYS A 207 -6.72 19.51 -0.92
N VAL A 208 -7.07 18.96 0.24
CA VAL A 208 -6.21 18.14 1.09
C VAL A 208 -6.62 16.68 0.89
N SER A 209 -5.75 15.88 0.28
CA SER A 209 -6.02 14.47 -0.04
C SER A 209 -5.53 13.49 1.03
N GLY A 210 -4.79 13.98 2.03
CA GLY A 210 -4.25 13.19 3.13
C GLY A 210 -3.39 14.06 4.05
N PHE A 211 -2.85 13.45 5.08
CA PHE A 211 -2.00 14.13 6.05
C PHE A 211 -0.65 13.44 6.16
N ASN A 212 0.43 14.20 5.97
CA ASN A 212 1.81 13.78 6.16
C ASN A 212 2.65 14.93 6.77
N GLN A 213 3.94 14.70 6.96
CA GLN A 213 4.84 15.70 7.57
C GLN A 213 4.93 17.02 6.79
N SER A 214 4.58 17.07 5.50
CA SER A 214 4.63 18.30 4.68
C SER A 214 3.29 19.03 4.60
N THR A 215 2.16 18.40 4.92
CA THR A 215 0.81 18.93 4.68
C THR A 215 0.58 20.31 5.28
N THR A 216 0.91 20.49 6.56
CA THR A 216 0.71 21.78 7.24
C THR A 216 1.55 22.91 6.63
N ARG A 217 2.82 22.62 6.30
CA ARG A 217 3.70 23.59 5.68
C ARG A 217 3.20 23.99 4.29
N THR A 218 2.86 23.01 3.46
CA THR A 218 2.36 23.24 2.10
C THR A 218 1.03 23.98 2.12
N LEU A 219 0.11 23.61 3.03
CA LEU A 219 -1.17 24.32 3.18
C LEU A 219 -0.97 25.79 3.54
N ARG A 220 -0.10 26.10 4.52
CA ARG A 220 0.20 27.47 4.90
C ARG A 220 0.83 28.27 3.75
N GLN A 221 1.71 27.64 2.98
CA GLN A 221 2.31 28.28 1.81
C GLN A 221 1.23 28.64 0.77
N LYS A 222 0.36 27.69 0.44
CA LYS A 222 -0.72 27.90 -0.54
C LYS A 222 -1.74 28.95 -0.09
N LEU A 223 -2.03 29.04 1.20
CA LEU A 223 -2.89 30.11 1.75
C LEU A 223 -2.25 31.49 1.56
N ARG A 224 -0.96 31.65 1.84
CA ARG A 224 -0.24 32.91 1.63
C ARG A 224 -0.20 33.31 0.15
N GLU A 225 -0.01 32.36 -0.76
CA GLU A 225 -0.06 32.61 -2.21
C GLU A 225 -1.44 33.16 -2.63
N VAL A 226 -2.51 32.62 -2.05
CA VAL A 226 -3.89 33.09 -2.30
C VAL A 226 -4.11 34.51 -1.75
N GLU A 227 -3.65 34.77 -0.53
CA GLU A 227 -3.75 36.13 0.10
C GLU A 227 -3.00 37.16 -0.70
N GLY A 228 -1.76 36.89 -1.11
CA GLY A 228 -0.96 37.82 -1.93
C GLY A 228 -1.50 38.06 -3.35
N GLN A 229 -2.31 37.17 -3.90
CA GLN A 229 -2.99 37.38 -5.20
C GLN A 229 -4.26 38.25 -5.08
N ARG A 230 -4.76 38.49 -3.88
CA ARG A 230 -5.91 39.38 -3.63
C ARG A 230 -5.51 40.85 -3.46
N GLU A 231 -4.25 41.11 -3.16
CA GLU A 231 -3.72 42.47 -2.93
C GLU A 231 -3.16 43.13 -4.20
N ASN A 232 -3.12 42.39 -5.33
CA ASN A 232 -2.75 42.90 -6.64
C ASN A 232 -3.94 42.85 -7.62
#